data_6b492ff3cd1e17ad5d539424cfacd727
#
_entry.id   6b492ff3cd1e17ad5d539424cfacd727
#
_cell.length_a   1.000
_cell.length_b   1.000
_cell.length_c   1.000
_cell.angle_alpha   90.00
_cell.angle_beta   90.00
_cell.angle_gamma   90.00
#
_symmetry.space_group_name_H-M   'P 1'
#
loop_
_entity.id
_entity.type
_entity.pdbx_description
1 polymer ?
#
loop_
_entity_poly.entity_id
_entity_poly.type
_entity_poly.pdbx_seq_one_letter_code
_entity_poly.pdbx_strand_id
1 'polypeptide(L)'
;MKQYKSVLLFALVVVLITACGPKATETPVFQGNNPYAPQTGDSNLMIGDLTIDSSSVFLAKSQPPQVMVNFAYFQPTPCYQLRVEVSGPDTDKHINLKAYAVAEKDKPCALMALATPLQASLNLGSFPSGHYFVMLNGNQIGEFDS
;
A
#
# COMPACT_ATOMS: atom_id res chain seq x y z
N MET A 1 -42.74 9.30 52.97
CA MET A 1 -42.60 8.34 51.83
C MET A 1 -42.78 8.97 50.46
N LYS A 2 -42.56 10.29 50.24
CA LYS A 2 -42.72 10.95 48.95
C LYS A 2 -41.39 11.39 48.29
N GLN A 3 -40.29 11.32 49.00
CA GLN A 3 -38.97 11.81 48.50
C GLN A 3 -38.15 10.73 47.76
N TYR A 4 -38.39 9.46 47.99
CA TYR A 4 -37.61 8.39 47.34
C TYR A 4 -37.96 8.15 45.90
N LYS A 5 -39.14 8.56 45.42
CA LYS A 5 -39.51 8.40 44.01
C LYS A 5 -38.82 9.37 43.07
N SER A 6 -38.43 10.53 43.51
CA SER A 6 -37.71 11.53 42.70
C SER A 6 -36.23 11.19 42.53
N VAL A 7 -35.60 10.57 43.53
CA VAL A 7 -34.17 10.19 43.46
C VAL A 7 -33.96 9.00 42.52
N LEU A 8 -34.93 8.08 42.48
CA LEU A 8 -34.86 6.87 41.61
C LEU A 8 -35.04 7.21 40.13
N LEU A 9 -35.77 8.28 39.80
CA LEU A 9 -35.95 8.75 38.43
C LEU A 9 -34.75 9.51 37.88
N PHE A 10 -33.94 10.15 38.75
CA PHE A 10 -32.72 10.84 38.34
C PHE A 10 -31.53 9.88 38.11
N ALA A 11 -31.51 8.75 38.81
CA ALA A 11 -30.48 7.72 38.62
C ALA A 11 -30.59 6.95 37.31
N LEU A 12 -31.79 6.89 36.70
CA LEU A 12 -32.02 6.12 35.45
C LEU A 12 -31.68 6.88 34.16
N VAL A 13 -31.53 8.23 34.26
CA VAL A 13 -31.24 9.07 33.07
C VAL A 13 -29.75 9.20 32.75
N VAL A 14 -28.87 8.88 33.71
CA VAL A 14 -27.41 9.08 33.56
C VAL A 14 -26.69 7.91 32.81
N VAL A 15 -27.38 6.79 32.59
CA VAL A 15 -26.73 5.56 32.01
C VAL A 15 -26.78 5.50 30.46
N LEU A 16 -27.37 6.46 29.78
CA LEU A 16 -27.58 6.37 28.31
C LEU A 16 -26.61 7.22 27.45
N ILE A 17 -25.52 7.73 27.99
CA ILE A 17 -24.58 8.57 27.23
C ILE A 17 -23.17 7.97 27.17
N THR A 18 -23.03 6.68 26.89
CA THR A 18 -21.69 6.11 26.67
C THR A 18 -21.73 5.05 25.57
N ALA A 19 -22.00 5.43 24.33
CA ALA A 19 -21.76 4.56 23.19
C ALA A 19 -21.56 5.35 21.89
N CYS A 20 -20.68 6.34 21.90
CA CYS A 20 -20.03 6.83 20.68
C CYS A 20 -18.53 6.76 20.90
N GLY A 21 -17.99 5.54 20.92
CA GLY A 21 -16.57 5.34 20.71
C GLY A 21 -16.22 5.82 19.31
N PRO A 22 -15.06 6.50 19.10
CA PRO A 22 -14.60 6.81 17.78
C PRO A 22 -14.48 5.48 17.03
N LYS A 23 -15.20 5.37 15.89
CA LYS A 23 -15.02 4.27 14.96
C LYS A 23 -13.54 4.31 14.58
N ALA A 24 -12.77 3.32 15.01
CA ALA A 24 -11.41 3.15 14.55
C ALA A 24 -11.50 3.10 13.00
N THR A 25 -10.94 4.09 12.34
CA THR A 25 -10.76 4.08 10.90
C THR A 25 -9.75 2.97 10.64
N GLU A 26 -10.24 1.78 10.33
CA GLU A 26 -9.38 0.69 9.88
C GLU A 26 -8.68 1.19 8.62
N THR A 27 -7.40 1.43 8.73
CA THR A 27 -6.55 1.67 7.57
C THR A 27 -6.67 0.42 6.70
N PRO A 28 -7.10 0.52 5.43
CA PRO A 28 -7.24 -0.64 4.58
C PRO A 28 -5.90 -1.36 4.51
N VAL A 29 -5.88 -2.59 5.04
CA VAL A 29 -4.69 -3.43 5.00
C VAL A 29 -4.55 -3.94 3.57
N PHE A 30 -3.41 -3.69 2.96
CA PHE A 30 -3.04 -4.26 1.66
C PHE A 30 -3.18 -5.80 1.72
N GLN A 31 -4.09 -6.34 0.92
CA GLN A 31 -4.41 -7.78 0.88
C GLN A 31 -3.74 -8.53 -0.28
N GLY A 32 -2.93 -7.83 -1.07
CA GLY A 32 -2.25 -8.39 -2.22
C GLY A 32 -0.99 -9.17 -1.87
N ASN A 33 -0.31 -9.70 -2.89
CA ASN A 33 1.01 -10.30 -2.77
C ASN A 33 2.06 -9.36 -3.34
N ASN A 34 2.92 -8.85 -2.45
CA ASN A 34 4.05 -8.00 -2.81
C ASN A 34 5.38 -8.71 -2.49
N PRO A 35 6.00 -9.40 -3.44
CA PRO A 35 7.28 -10.07 -3.22
C PRO A 35 8.45 -9.08 -3.01
N TYR A 36 8.23 -7.80 -3.29
CA TYR A 36 9.20 -6.71 -3.14
C TYR A 36 8.94 -5.83 -1.92
N ALA A 37 8.14 -6.29 -0.97
CA ALA A 37 7.84 -5.52 0.23
C ALA A 37 9.13 -5.15 0.99
N PRO A 38 9.19 -3.96 1.63
CA PRO A 38 10.28 -3.58 2.49
C PRO A 38 10.54 -4.62 3.57
N GLN A 39 11.81 -4.83 3.92
CA GLN A 39 12.24 -5.79 4.92
C GLN A 39 12.79 -5.08 6.16
N THR A 40 12.73 -5.74 7.30
CA THR A 40 13.18 -5.18 8.59
C THR A 40 14.67 -4.75 8.59
N GLY A 41 15.49 -5.33 7.72
CA GLY A 41 16.90 -4.99 7.58
C GLY A 41 17.22 -3.83 6.64
N ASP A 42 16.23 -3.32 5.89
CA ASP A 42 16.45 -2.34 4.82
C ASP A 42 16.95 -0.97 5.34
N SER A 43 16.68 -0.64 6.60
CA SER A 43 17.18 0.59 7.24
C SER A 43 18.71 0.72 7.25
N ASN A 44 19.43 -0.39 7.13
CA ASN A 44 20.88 -0.44 7.11
C ASN A 44 21.46 -0.43 5.67
N LEU A 45 20.61 -0.49 4.66
CA LEU A 45 21.01 -0.52 3.26
C LEU A 45 21.13 0.90 2.66
N MET A 46 21.86 1.00 1.58
CA MET A 46 21.84 2.21 0.73
C MET A 46 20.59 2.18 -0.13
N ILE A 47 19.96 3.34 -0.28
CA ILE A 47 18.85 3.53 -1.20
C ILE A 47 19.40 4.05 -2.52
N GLY A 48 18.98 3.47 -3.62
CA GLY A 48 19.29 3.88 -4.99
C GLY A 48 18.01 4.17 -5.77
N ASP A 49 18.13 5.09 -6.72
CA ASP A 49 17.04 5.46 -7.60
C ASP A 49 16.76 4.37 -8.65
N LEU A 50 15.49 4.27 -9.04
CA LEU A 50 15.04 3.45 -10.16
C LEU A 50 14.56 4.33 -11.30
N THR A 51 14.85 3.92 -12.52
CA THR A 51 14.21 4.47 -13.72
C THR A 51 13.13 3.50 -14.16
N ILE A 52 11.87 3.94 -14.16
CA ILE A 52 10.76 3.15 -14.70
C ILE A 52 10.74 3.34 -16.22
N ASP A 53 10.82 2.23 -16.94
CA ASP A 53 10.80 2.18 -18.41
C ASP A 53 9.37 2.09 -18.93
N SER A 54 8.58 1.18 -18.38
CA SER A 54 7.18 0.98 -18.77
C SER A 54 6.38 0.43 -17.60
N SER A 55 5.06 0.60 -17.64
CA SER A 55 4.16 0.11 -16.61
C SER A 55 2.78 -0.18 -17.17
N SER A 56 2.05 -1.09 -16.53
CA SER A 56 0.67 -1.42 -16.86
C SER A 56 -0.11 -1.89 -15.63
N VAL A 57 -1.41 -1.59 -15.64
CA VAL A 57 -2.38 -2.04 -14.63
C VAL A 57 -3.46 -2.84 -15.36
N PHE A 58 -3.84 -3.99 -14.80
CA PHE A 58 -4.93 -4.80 -15.37
C PHE A 58 -5.64 -5.62 -14.28
N LEU A 59 -6.87 -6.00 -14.58
CA LEU A 59 -7.67 -6.90 -13.75
C LEU A 59 -7.43 -8.35 -14.20
N ALA A 60 -6.97 -9.19 -13.28
CA ALA A 60 -6.88 -10.62 -13.50
C ALA A 60 -8.29 -11.24 -13.47
N LYS A 61 -8.53 -12.22 -14.36
CA LYS A 61 -9.80 -12.97 -14.43
C LYS A 61 -9.87 -13.99 -13.29
N SER A 62 -10.05 -13.49 -12.06
CA SER A 62 -10.24 -14.30 -10.84
C SER A 62 -11.57 -13.93 -10.17
N GLN A 63 -12.02 -14.69 -9.18
CA GLN A 63 -13.18 -14.38 -8.35
C GLN A 63 -12.78 -14.35 -6.88
N PRO A 64 -12.79 -13.18 -6.22
CA PRO A 64 -13.00 -11.83 -6.82
C PRO A 64 -11.89 -11.41 -7.78
N PRO A 65 -12.14 -10.45 -8.70
CA PRO A 65 -11.13 -9.90 -9.59
C PRO A 65 -9.97 -9.32 -8.78
N GLN A 66 -8.74 -9.54 -9.26
CA GLN A 66 -7.53 -9.03 -8.60
C GLN A 66 -6.81 -8.05 -9.50
N VAL A 67 -6.34 -6.96 -8.90
CA VAL A 67 -5.59 -5.92 -9.59
C VAL A 67 -4.12 -6.32 -9.66
N MET A 68 -3.59 -6.37 -10.87
CA MET A 68 -2.18 -6.65 -11.14
C MET A 68 -1.49 -5.41 -11.67
N VAL A 69 -0.28 -5.18 -11.20
CA VAL A 69 0.61 -4.12 -11.70
C VAL A 69 1.89 -4.77 -12.20
N ASN A 70 2.22 -4.50 -13.46
CA ASN A 70 3.51 -4.88 -14.04
C ASN A 70 4.28 -3.61 -14.40
N PHE A 71 5.58 -3.62 -14.18
CA PHE A 71 6.45 -2.55 -14.68
C PHE A 71 7.85 -3.07 -15.00
N ALA A 72 8.47 -2.41 -15.97
CA ALA A 72 9.86 -2.61 -16.33
C ALA A 72 10.70 -1.47 -15.75
N TYR A 73 11.91 -1.76 -15.28
CA TYR A 73 12.75 -0.79 -14.61
C TYR A 73 14.24 -1.04 -14.80
N PHE A 74 15.03 0.01 -14.70
CA PHE A 74 16.49 -0.05 -14.56
C PHE A 74 16.89 0.29 -13.14
N GLN A 75 17.83 -0.46 -12.59
CA GLN A 75 18.46 -0.19 -11.30
C GLN A 75 19.93 0.24 -11.51
N PRO A 76 20.56 0.94 -10.54
CA PRO A 76 21.91 1.50 -10.74
C PRO A 76 22.97 0.46 -11.07
N THR A 77 22.93 -0.70 -10.43
CA THR A 77 23.84 -1.83 -10.68
C THR A 77 23.13 -3.15 -10.37
N PRO A 78 23.66 -4.31 -10.83
CA PRO A 78 23.07 -5.62 -10.55
C PRO A 78 22.97 -6.01 -9.06
N CYS A 79 23.70 -5.31 -8.18
CA CYS A 79 23.72 -5.61 -6.74
C CYS A 79 22.53 -4.98 -5.96
N TYR A 80 21.79 -4.11 -6.60
CA TYR A 80 20.59 -3.56 -5.99
C TYR A 80 19.42 -4.56 -6.04
N GLN A 81 18.56 -4.47 -5.04
CA GLN A 81 17.32 -5.24 -4.95
C GLN A 81 16.14 -4.27 -4.98
N LEU A 82 15.12 -4.62 -5.75
CA LEU A 82 13.88 -3.85 -5.78
C LEU A 82 13.15 -3.93 -4.44
N ARG A 83 12.61 -2.78 -4.03
CA ARG A 83 11.60 -2.64 -2.98
C ARG A 83 10.42 -1.85 -3.51
N VAL A 84 9.23 -2.25 -3.09
CA VAL A 84 7.98 -1.54 -3.42
C VAL A 84 7.16 -1.40 -2.14
N GLU A 85 6.97 -0.18 -1.70
CA GLU A 85 5.98 0.15 -0.67
C GLU A 85 4.63 0.35 -1.34
N VAL A 86 3.59 -0.23 -0.76
CA VAL A 86 2.21 -0.07 -1.24
C VAL A 86 1.41 0.60 -0.15
N SER A 87 0.72 1.69 -0.48
CA SER A 87 -0.16 2.41 0.43
C SER A 87 -1.45 2.84 -0.26
N GLY A 88 -2.50 3.03 0.53
CA GLY A 88 -3.82 3.38 0.05
C GLY A 88 -4.77 2.19 -0.01
N PRO A 89 -5.96 2.33 -0.60
CA PRO A 89 -6.41 3.58 -1.25
C PRO A 89 -6.63 4.72 -0.26
N ASP A 90 -6.27 5.93 -0.66
CA ASP A 90 -6.55 7.15 0.07
C ASP A 90 -8.02 7.62 -0.13
N THR A 91 -8.36 8.83 0.37
CA THR A 91 -9.70 9.42 0.23
C THR A 91 -10.10 9.65 -1.23
N ASP A 92 -9.13 9.89 -2.09
CA ASP A 92 -9.31 10.16 -3.52
C ASP A 92 -9.17 8.88 -4.36
N LYS A 93 -9.14 7.71 -3.70
CA LYS A 93 -8.98 6.39 -4.32
C LYS A 93 -7.64 6.17 -5.03
N HIS A 94 -6.59 6.90 -4.64
CA HIS A 94 -5.26 6.63 -5.14
C HIS A 94 -4.61 5.48 -4.37
N ILE A 95 -4.07 4.54 -5.10
CA ILE A 95 -3.20 3.47 -4.61
C ILE A 95 -1.77 3.86 -4.98
N ASN A 96 -0.95 4.14 -3.97
CA ASN A 96 0.39 4.65 -4.18
C ASN A 96 1.43 3.54 -4.05
N LEU A 97 2.22 3.36 -5.10
CA LEU A 97 3.36 2.47 -5.16
C LEU A 97 4.64 3.32 -5.15
N LYS A 98 5.51 3.10 -4.17
CA LYS A 98 6.83 3.70 -4.11
C LYS A 98 7.87 2.62 -4.38
N ALA A 99 8.40 2.61 -5.59
CA ALA A 99 9.46 1.69 -6.01
C ALA A 99 10.83 2.36 -5.85
N TYR A 100 11.76 1.64 -5.23
CA TYR A 100 13.14 2.07 -5.02
C TYR A 100 14.06 0.85 -4.97
N ALA A 101 15.36 1.08 -5.08
CA ALA A 101 16.37 0.03 -5.02
C ALA A 101 17.14 0.11 -3.70
N VAL A 102 17.55 -1.03 -3.14
CA VAL A 102 18.41 -1.09 -1.96
C VAL A 102 19.63 -1.97 -2.22
N ALA A 103 20.77 -1.61 -1.65
CA ALA A 103 22.00 -2.39 -1.72
C ALA A 103 22.76 -2.36 -0.38
N GLU A 104 23.54 -3.40 -0.11
CA GLU A 104 24.43 -3.43 1.04
C GLU A 104 25.49 -2.32 0.92
N LYS A 105 25.73 -1.60 2.04
CA LYS A 105 26.84 -0.64 2.14
C LYS A 105 28.15 -1.41 2.08
N ASP A 106 29.14 -0.81 1.44
CA ASP A 106 30.53 -1.33 1.40
C ASP A 106 30.72 -2.69 0.72
N LYS A 107 29.67 -3.25 0.09
CA LYS A 107 29.81 -4.47 -0.71
C LYS A 107 30.31 -4.14 -2.12
N PRO A 108 31.46 -4.69 -2.54
CA PRO A 108 31.92 -4.51 -3.90
C PRO A 108 30.89 -4.96 -4.92
N CYS A 109 30.53 -4.07 -5.84
CA CYS A 109 29.59 -4.38 -6.92
C CYS A 109 30.22 -4.03 -8.27
N ALA A 110 30.11 -4.95 -9.22
CA ALA A 110 30.54 -4.67 -10.58
C ALA A 110 29.68 -3.53 -11.17
N LEU A 111 30.33 -2.47 -11.61
CA LEU A 111 29.68 -1.37 -12.34
C LEU A 111 29.34 -1.83 -13.75
N MET A 112 28.28 -2.61 -13.90
CA MET A 112 27.74 -2.99 -15.19
C MET A 112 26.38 -2.32 -15.37
N ALA A 113 26.26 -1.54 -16.43
CA ALA A 113 24.94 -1.06 -16.87
C ALA A 113 24.10 -2.25 -17.36
N LEU A 114 22.86 -2.32 -16.89
CA LEU A 114 21.92 -3.31 -17.42
C LEU A 114 21.50 -2.90 -18.84
N ALA A 115 21.72 -3.79 -19.79
CA ALA A 115 21.38 -3.54 -21.20
C ALA A 115 19.85 -3.64 -21.44
N THR A 116 19.14 -4.37 -20.58
CA THR A 116 17.70 -4.59 -20.67
C THR A 116 17.02 -4.27 -19.33
N PRO A 117 15.79 -3.73 -19.35
CA PRO A 117 15.06 -3.48 -18.12
C PRO A 117 14.68 -4.79 -17.42
N LEU A 118 14.72 -4.75 -16.11
CA LEU A 118 14.18 -5.82 -15.26
C LEU A 118 12.66 -5.72 -15.21
N GLN A 119 12.00 -6.84 -14.92
CA GLN A 119 10.54 -6.90 -14.83
C GLN A 119 10.09 -7.15 -13.40
N ALA A 120 9.05 -6.46 -12.99
CA ALA A 120 8.38 -6.67 -11.70
C ALA A 120 6.88 -6.85 -11.91
N SER A 121 6.29 -7.72 -11.08
CA SER A 121 4.85 -7.95 -11.07
C SER A 121 4.36 -7.98 -9.62
N LEU A 122 3.32 -7.21 -9.33
CA LEU A 122 2.66 -7.16 -8.05
C LEU A 122 1.19 -7.50 -8.19
N ASN A 123 0.67 -8.24 -7.21
CA ASN A 123 -0.76 -8.41 -7.04
C ASN A 123 -1.22 -7.49 -5.91
N LEU A 124 -2.04 -6.49 -6.23
CA LEU A 124 -2.59 -5.56 -5.25
C LEU A 124 -3.81 -6.11 -4.51
N GLY A 125 -4.33 -7.27 -4.92
CA GLY A 125 -5.53 -7.88 -4.35
C GLY A 125 -6.81 -7.35 -4.97
N SER A 126 -7.91 -7.53 -4.23
CA SER A 126 -9.26 -7.11 -4.65
C SER A 126 -9.69 -5.88 -3.87
N PHE A 127 -10.48 -5.03 -4.52
CA PHE A 127 -10.95 -3.77 -3.95
C PHE A 127 -12.48 -3.74 -3.90
N PRO A 128 -13.09 -3.01 -2.95
CA PRO A 128 -14.52 -2.70 -2.98
C PRO A 128 -14.92 -1.97 -4.25
N SER A 129 -16.21 -2.00 -4.59
CA SER A 129 -16.71 -1.28 -5.78
C SER A 129 -16.33 0.20 -5.76
N GLY A 130 -15.81 0.67 -6.88
CA GLY A 130 -15.36 2.05 -7.06
C GLY A 130 -14.36 2.20 -8.18
N HIS A 131 -14.07 3.45 -8.53
CA HIS A 131 -13.05 3.82 -9.49
C HIS A 131 -11.76 4.15 -8.75
N TYR A 132 -10.62 3.59 -9.19
CA TYR A 132 -9.34 3.71 -8.51
C TYR A 132 -8.24 4.14 -9.49
N PHE A 133 -7.29 4.90 -8.96
CA PHE A 133 -6.09 5.34 -9.68
C PHE A 133 -4.85 4.67 -9.08
N VAL A 134 -3.98 4.16 -9.92
CA VAL A 134 -2.71 3.56 -9.48
C VAL A 134 -1.57 4.49 -9.81
N MET A 135 -0.83 4.87 -8.77
CA MET A 135 0.33 5.76 -8.85
C MET A 135 1.62 4.98 -8.64
N LEU A 136 2.62 5.21 -9.46
CA LEU A 136 3.98 4.66 -9.28
C LEU A 136 4.98 5.81 -9.23
N ASN A 137 5.66 5.96 -8.11
CA ASN A 137 6.61 7.06 -7.84
C ASN A 137 6.02 8.44 -8.18
N GLY A 138 4.73 8.64 -7.84
CA GLY A 138 4.01 9.90 -8.04
C GLY A 138 3.40 10.10 -9.44
N ASN A 139 3.61 9.17 -10.37
CA ASN A 139 3.01 9.21 -11.70
C ASN A 139 1.84 8.24 -11.79
N GLN A 140 0.71 8.66 -12.36
CA GLN A 140 -0.40 7.76 -12.65
C GLN A 140 -0.01 6.79 -13.76
N ILE A 141 -0.10 5.49 -13.47
CA ILE A 141 0.25 4.42 -14.41
C ILE A 141 -0.97 3.66 -14.93
N GLY A 142 -2.13 3.89 -14.35
CA GLY A 142 -3.38 3.29 -14.79
C GLY A 142 -4.52 3.57 -13.83
N GLU A 143 -5.69 3.11 -14.22
CA GLU A 143 -6.92 3.19 -13.45
C GLU A 143 -7.75 1.92 -13.67
N PHE A 144 -8.68 1.62 -12.78
CA PHE A 144 -9.59 0.48 -12.91
C PHE A 144 -10.89 0.72 -12.14
N ASP A 145 -11.93 0.02 -12.58
CA ASP A 145 -13.21 -0.11 -11.87
C ASP A 145 -13.28 -1.49 -11.20
N SER A 146 -13.68 -1.51 -9.94
CA SER A 146 -13.88 -2.72 -9.14
C SER A 146 -15.35 -2.94 -8.79
#